data_a1452c1b5830f43140f917d0f6a8addc
#
_entry.id   a1452c1b5830f43140f917d0f6a8addc
#
_cell.length_a   1.000
_cell.length_b   1.000
_cell.length_c   1.000
_cell.angle_alpha   90.00
_cell.angle_beta   90.00
_cell.angle_gamma   90.00
#
_symmetry.space_group_name_H-M   'P 1'
#
loop_
_entity.id
_entity.type
_entity.pdbx_description
1 polymer ?
#
loop_
_entity_poly.entity_id
_entity_poly.type
_entity_poly.pdbx_seq_one_letter_code
_entity_poly.pdbx_strand_id
1 'polypeptide(L)'
;MLVKKILLLGIFVIFSFNALANTPRSTGKYKNWESFVAETEKGKICFAQSLPTKRAPKAVQRDKSKLFVTFRPGENIKDEVSITSGHDYKSSSVTASSGKKKYSFFSQKNFAWLLDDQEEKNFIKLMKRATDLIVKARTTKGAETTDHYSMMGFTKAYNTAKKTCS
;
A
#
# COMPACT_ATOMS: atom_id res chain seq x y z
N MET A 1 -69.47 -16.99 -18.58
CA MET A 1 -68.15 -17.64 -18.49
C MET A 1 -67.19 -16.63 -17.87
N LEU A 2 -66.88 -16.74 -16.60
CA LEU A 2 -65.91 -15.86 -15.89
C LEU A 2 -64.52 -16.47 -15.96
N VAL A 3 -63.60 -15.79 -16.66
CA VAL A 3 -62.19 -16.18 -16.69
C VAL A 3 -61.49 -15.52 -15.48
N LYS A 4 -61.14 -16.32 -14.46
CA LYS A 4 -60.33 -15.90 -13.32
C LYS A 4 -58.89 -15.70 -13.78
N LYS A 5 -58.40 -14.47 -13.78
CA LYS A 5 -56.95 -14.14 -13.92
C LYS A 5 -56.26 -14.40 -12.56
N ILE A 6 -55.45 -15.44 -12.53
CA ILE A 6 -54.55 -15.72 -11.37
C ILE A 6 -53.31 -14.84 -11.58
N LEU A 7 -53.13 -13.86 -10.69
CA LEU A 7 -51.95 -13.03 -10.64
C LEU A 7 -50.87 -13.76 -9.79
N LEU A 8 -49.90 -14.37 -10.44
CA LEU A 8 -48.72 -14.96 -9.77
C LEU A 8 -47.79 -13.82 -9.34
N LEU A 9 -47.80 -13.50 -8.06
CA LEU A 9 -46.87 -12.56 -7.44
C LEU A 9 -45.54 -13.29 -7.20
N GLY A 10 -44.57 -13.12 -8.11
CA GLY A 10 -43.22 -13.66 -7.96
C GLY A 10 -42.49 -12.89 -6.85
N ILE A 11 -42.23 -13.52 -5.70
CA ILE A 11 -41.39 -12.99 -4.64
C ILE A 11 -39.93 -13.03 -5.13
N PHE A 12 -39.40 -11.89 -5.53
CA PHE A 12 -37.98 -11.74 -5.90
C PHE A 12 -37.18 -11.57 -4.58
N VAL A 13 -36.62 -12.67 -4.07
CA VAL A 13 -35.75 -12.65 -2.90
C VAL A 13 -34.41 -12.07 -3.34
N ILE A 14 -34.18 -10.79 -3.03
CA ILE A 14 -32.88 -10.13 -3.27
C ILE A 14 -31.92 -10.61 -2.17
N PHE A 15 -31.06 -11.57 -2.49
CA PHE A 15 -29.92 -11.92 -1.66
C PHE A 15 -28.91 -10.77 -1.70
N SER A 16 -28.94 -9.90 -0.71
CA SER A 16 -27.88 -8.90 -0.51
C SER A 16 -26.61 -9.62 -0.02
N PHE A 17 -25.67 -9.84 -0.93
CA PHE A 17 -24.32 -10.26 -0.55
C PHE A 17 -23.65 -9.07 0.15
N ASN A 18 -23.58 -9.09 1.48
CA ASN A 18 -22.72 -8.21 2.24
C ASN A 18 -21.27 -8.63 2.00
N ALA A 19 -20.59 -7.98 1.06
CA ALA A 19 -19.15 -8.06 0.96
C ALA A 19 -18.56 -7.39 2.23
N LEU A 20 -18.23 -8.19 3.24
CA LEU A 20 -17.48 -7.74 4.40
C LEU A 20 -16.08 -7.33 3.90
N ALA A 21 -15.89 -6.05 3.61
CA ALA A 21 -14.56 -5.51 3.41
C ALA A 21 -13.78 -5.69 4.72
N ASN A 22 -12.90 -6.68 4.76
CA ASN A 22 -12.07 -6.95 5.92
C ASN A 22 -11.11 -5.79 6.16
N THR A 23 -11.45 -4.94 7.12
CA THR A 23 -10.59 -3.84 7.55
C THR A 23 -9.28 -4.41 8.09
N PRO A 24 -8.11 -3.96 7.59
CA PRO A 24 -6.83 -4.42 8.10
C PRO A 24 -6.70 -4.20 9.61
N ARG A 25 -6.31 -5.25 10.33
CA ARG A 25 -6.10 -5.22 11.78
C ARG A 25 -4.62 -4.99 12.08
N SER A 26 -4.31 -4.06 12.98
CA SER A 26 -2.95 -3.84 13.47
C SER A 26 -2.44 -5.07 14.24
N THR A 27 -1.20 -5.47 13.95
CA THR A 27 -0.49 -6.57 14.63
C THR A 27 0.68 -6.07 15.46
N GLY A 28 1.02 -4.78 15.36
CA GLY A 28 2.02 -4.13 16.21
C GLY A 28 2.44 -2.76 15.69
N LYS A 29 2.69 -1.84 16.62
CA LYS A 29 3.15 -0.48 16.33
C LYS A 29 4.57 -0.27 16.87
N TYR A 30 5.46 0.22 16.01
CA TYR A 30 6.89 0.32 16.24
C TYR A 30 7.40 1.69 15.81
N LYS A 31 7.35 2.67 16.68
CA LYS A 31 7.73 4.07 16.40
C LYS A 31 6.97 4.64 15.18
N ASN A 32 7.66 4.82 14.02
CA ASN A 32 7.08 5.37 12.80
C ASN A 32 6.47 4.30 11.88
N TRP A 33 6.53 3.03 12.26
CA TRP A 33 6.05 1.90 11.48
C TRP A 33 4.99 1.12 12.24
N GLU A 34 4.04 0.57 11.49
CA GLU A 34 2.99 -0.29 12.01
C GLU A 34 2.80 -1.49 11.09
N SER A 35 2.57 -2.67 11.66
CA SER A 35 2.29 -3.90 10.93
C SER A 35 0.80 -4.22 11.00
N PHE A 36 0.27 -4.79 9.90
CA PHE A 36 -1.14 -5.10 9.72
C PHE A 36 -1.33 -6.48 9.11
N VAL A 37 -2.51 -7.05 9.34
CA VAL A 37 -3.03 -8.23 8.64
C VAL A 37 -4.46 -7.97 8.19
N ALA A 38 -4.77 -8.41 6.97
CA ALA A 38 -6.12 -8.50 6.45
C ALA A 38 -6.36 -9.92 5.92
N GLU A 39 -7.59 -10.41 6.06
CA GLU A 39 -8.02 -11.67 5.44
C GLU A 39 -8.73 -11.33 4.12
N THR A 40 -8.45 -12.12 3.09
CA THR A 40 -9.10 -11.99 1.77
C THR A 40 -9.50 -13.38 1.27
N GLU A 41 -10.26 -13.43 0.19
CA GLU A 41 -10.62 -14.70 -0.46
C GLU A 41 -9.39 -15.49 -0.94
N LYS A 42 -8.28 -14.78 -1.25
CA LYS A 42 -7.00 -15.38 -1.65
C LYS A 42 -6.06 -15.68 -0.48
N GLY A 43 -6.54 -15.52 0.76
CA GLY A 43 -5.78 -15.72 1.98
C GLY A 43 -5.31 -14.42 2.64
N LYS A 44 -4.32 -14.54 3.51
CA LYS A 44 -3.82 -13.39 4.28
C LYS A 44 -3.03 -12.40 3.42
N ILE A 45 -3.23 -11.12 3.72
CA ILE A 45 -2.34 -10.03 3.29
C ILE A 45 -1.75 -9.42 4.54
N CYS A 46 -0.42 -9.43 4.68
CA CYS A 46 0.27 -8.78 5.78
C CYS A 46 1.17 -7.69 5.25
N PHE A 47 1.24 -6.56 5.94
CA PHE A 47 2.10 -5.47 5.50
C PHE A 47 2.63 -4.64 6.66
N ALA A 48 3.82 -4.09 6.47
CA ALA A 48 4.36 -3.01 7.28
C ALA A 48 4.10 -1.69 6.56
N GLN A 49 3.62 -0.67 7.28
CA GLN A 49 3.26 0.64 6.74
C GLN A 49 3.90 1.76 7.54
N SER A 50 4.30 2.83 6.86
CA SER A 50 4.67 4.10 7.48
C SER A 50 4.00 5.27 6.80
N LEU A 51 3.74 6.32 7.57
CA LEU A 51 3.37 7.64 7.09
C LEU A 51 4.61 8.55 7.09
N PRO A 52 4.72 9.52 6.16
CA PRO A 52 5.83 10.44 6.16
C PRO A 52 5.82 11.35 7.40
N THR A 53 6.99 11.63 7.91
CA THR A 53 7.19 12.61 9.01
C THR A 53 7.15 14.05 8.51
N LYS A 54 7.42 14.26 7.21
CA LYS A 54 7.34 15.57 6.54
C LYS A 54 6.88 15.39 5.11
N ARG A 55 6.01 16.29 4.65
CA ARG A 55 5.48 16.36 3.28
C ARG A 55 5.67 17.75 2.70
N ALA A 56 6.15 17.85 1.48
CA ALA A 56 6.36 19.11 0.78
C ALA A 56 5.99 18.99 -0.70
N PRO A 57 5.61 20.09 -1.36
CA PRO A 57 5.18 21.34 -0.74
C PRO A 57 3.77 21.24 -0.12
N LYS A 58 3.47 22.09 0.85
CA LYS A 58 2.13 22.12 1.49
C LYS A 58 1.03 22.62 0.54
N ALA A 59 1.39 23.39 -0.47
CA ALA A 59 0.45 23.95 -1.45
C ALA A 59 -0.14 22.89 -2.40
N VAL A 60 0.50 21.74 -2.57
CA VAL A 60 -0.04 20.65 -3.39
C VAL A 60 -1.07 19.87 -2.57
N GLN A 61 -2.34 20.01 -2.97
CA GLN A 61 -3.44 19.23 -2.38
C GLN A 61 -3.29 17.76 -2.77
N ARG A 62 -3.24 16.88 -1.78
CA ARG A 62 -3.05 15.43 -1.99
C ARG A 62 -3.51 14.61 -0.78
N ASP A 63 -3.92 13.40 -1.02
CA ASP A 63 -4.30 12.44 0.01
C ASP A 63 -3.11 12.00 0.87
N LYS A 64 -3.33 11.05 1.78
CA LYS A 64 -2.26 10.52 2.65
C LYS A 64 -1.22 9.79 1.83
N SER A 65 0.05 10.18 2.01
CA SER A 65 1.20 9.42 1.51
C SER A 65 1.47 8.23 2.41
N LYS A 66 1.91 7.12 1.82
CA LYS A 66 2.22 5.89 2.53
C LYS A 66 3.36 5.13 1.84
N LEU A 67 4.16 4.46 2.64
CA LEU A 67 5.18 3.51 2.18
C LEU A 67 4.85 2.15 2.80
N PHE A 68 4.85 1.09 1.98
CA PHE A 68 4.47 -0.27 2.38
C PHE A 68 5.56 -1.28 2.04
N VAL A 69 5.63 -2.34 2.82
CA VAL A 69 6.21 -3.63 2.40
C VAL A 69 5.16 -4.70 2.66
N THR A 70 4.76 -5.41 1.61
CA THR A 70 3.59 -6.30 1.61
C THR A 70 3.99 -7.75 1.35
N PHE A 71 3.28 -8.66 2.01
CA PHE A 71 3.35 -10.12 1.85
C PHE A 71 1.96 -10.64 1.50
N ARG A 72 1.82 -11.37 0.39
CA ARG A 72 0.59 -12.05 -0.05
C ARG A 72 0.90 -13.50 -0.41
N PRO A 73 0.98 -14.42 0.57
CA PRO A 73 1.35 -15.83 0.33
C PRO A 73 0.45 -16.51 -0.70
N GLY A 74 -0.86 -16.26 -0.67
CA GLY A 74 -1.82 -16.82 -1.61
C GLY A 74 -1.61 -16.38 -3.08
N GLU A 75 -0.84 -15.32 -3.31
CA GLU A 75 -0.45 -14.83 -4.63
C GLU A 75 1.06 -15.03 -4.91
N ASN A 76 1.76 -15.76 -4.03
CA ASN A 76 3.21 -15.95 -4.08
C ASN A 76 4.02 -14.64 -4.07
N ILE A 77 3.47 -13.56 -3.49
CA ILE A 77 4.13 -12.25 -3.39
C ILE A 77 4.82 -12.14 -2.03
N LYS A 78 6.11 -11.82 -2.10
CA LYS A 78 6.98 -11.64 -0.94
C LYS A 78 7.76 -10.34 -1.11
N ASP A 79 7.84 -9.57 -0.01
CA ASP A 79 8.69 -8.37 0.03
C ASP A 79 8.30 -7.24 -0.95
N GLU A 80 7.06 -7.20 -1.47
CA GLU A 80 6.62 -6.15 -2.39
C GLU A 80 6.68 -4.77 -1.75
N VAL A 81 7.49 -3.88 -2.31
CA VAL A 81 7.59 -2.49 -1.88
C VAL A 81 6.69 -1.61 -2.73
N SER A 82 5.78 -0.89 -2.09
CA SER A 82 4.90 0.06 -2.77
C SER A 82 4.84 1.42 -2.07
N ILE A 83 4.65 2.46 -2.87
CA ILE A 83 4.59 3.84 -2.42
C ILE A 83 3.35 4.51 -3.00
N THR A 84 2.64 5.31 -2.19
CA THR A 84 1.72 6.33 -2.66
C THR A 84 2.08 7.68 -2.06
N SER A 85 2.10 8.73 -2.89
CA SER A 85 2.29 10.11 -2.43
C SER A 85 0.98 10.89 -2.34
N GLY A 86 -0.16 10.19 -2.48
CA GLY A 86 -1.49 10.76 -2.36
C GLY A 86 -1.94 11.57 -3.57
N HIS A 87 -1.37 11.33 -4.74
CA HIS A 87 -1.75 11.92 -6.03
C HIS A 87 -1.37 10.99 -7.17
N ASP A 88 -1.99 11.17 -8.32
CA ASP A 88 -1.60 10.46 -9.54
C ASP A 88 -0.21 10.91 -10.00
N TYR A 89 0.63 9.96 -10.33
CA TYR A 89 2.00 10.19 -10.74
C TYR A 89 2.14 10.52 -12.24
N LYS A 90 3.04 11.44 -12.55
CA LYS A 90 3.62 11.52 -13.88
C LYS A 90 4.50 10.27 -14.09
N SER A 91 4.40 9.64 -15.26
CA SER A 91 5.15 8.42 -15.58
C SER A 91 6.65 8.56 -15.26
N SER A 92 7.23 7.50 -14.69
CA SER A 92 8.67 7.39 -14.37
C SER A 92 9.23 8.52 -13.49
N SER A 93 8.38 9.13 -12.66
CA SER A 93 8.77 10.28 -11.83
C SER A 93 9.06 9.94 -10.38
N VAL A 94 8.79 8.70 -9.94
CA VAL A 94 8.90 8.31 -8.53
C VAL A 94 10.28 7.77 -8.23
N THR A 95 10.94 8.35 -7.24
CA THR A 95 12.24 7.88 -6.75
C THR A 95 12.26 7.87 -5.23
N ALA A 96 12.99 6.90 -4.66
CA ALA A 96 13.28 6.87 -3.24
C ALA A 96 14.79 6.84 -3.00
N SER A 97 15.27 7.60 -2.04
CA SER A 97 16.70 7.70 -1.75
C SER A 97 17.00 7.76 -0.25
N SER A 98 18.17 7.21 0.12
CA SER A 98 18.79 7.39 1.43
C SER A 98 20.30 7.51 1.25
N GLY A 99 20.89 8.60 1.74
CA GLY A 99 22.28 8.95 1.46
C GLY A 99 22.54 9.04 -0.06
N LYS A 100 23.57 8.36 -0.54
CA LYS A 100 23.94 8.32 -1.97
C LYS A 100 23.16 7.29 -2.80
N LYS A 101 22.39 6.41 -2.17
CA LYS A 101 21.64 5.36 -2.87
C LYS A 101 20.28 5.87 -3.29
N LYS A 102 19.90 5.62 -4.55
CA LYS A 102 18.64 6.02 -5.16
C LYS A 102 18.06 4.87 -5.97
N TYR A 103 16.74 4.69 -5.86
CA TYR A 103 15.96 3.71 -6.58
C TYR A 103 14.86 4.41 -7.36
N SER A 104 14.57 3.92 -8.56
CA SER A 104 13.47 4.39 -9.41
C SER A 104 12.33 3.41 -9.34
N PHE A 105 11.11 3.93 -9.29
CA PHE A 105 9.90 3.13 -9.17
C PHE A 105 9.07 3.26 -10.45
N PHE A 106 8.54 2.15 -10.92
CA PHE A 106 7.46 2.13 -11.90
C PHE A 106 6.18 2.63 -11.25
N SER A 107 5.42 3.48 -11.94
CA SER A 107 4.19 4.04 -11.38
C SER A 107 2.98 3.81 -12.28
N GLN A 108 1.86 3.50 -11.66
CA GLN A 108 0.55 3.42 -12.29
C GLN A 108 -0.49 4.12 -11.42
N LYS A 109 -1.16 5.14 -11.97
CA LYS A 109 -2.05 6.03 -11.20
C LYS A 109 -1.29 6.61 -9.99
N ASN A 110 -1.81 6.39 -8.78
CA ASN A 110 -1.29 6.92 -7.52
C ASN A 110 -0.42 5.93 -6.72
N PHE A 111 -0.03 4.80 -7.33
CA PHE A 111 0.90 3.84 -6.72
C PHE A 111 2.16 3.67 -7.57
N ALA A 112 3.26 3.32 -6.90
CA ALA A 112 4.53 3.01 -7.53
C ALA A 112 5.20 1.81 -6.84
N TRP A 113 5.90 0.97 -7.64
CA TRP A 113 6.54 -0.29 -7.21
C TRP A 113 7.94 -0.39 -7.79
N LEU A 114 8.78 -1.22 -7.19
CA LEU A 114 10.01 -1.71 -7.81
C LEU A 114 9.67 -2.79 -8.84
N LEU A 115 10.52 -2.92 -9.89
CA LEU A 115 10.19 -3.78 -11.03
C LEU A 115 10.61 -5.23 -10.85
N ASP A 116 11.60 -5.51 -9.98
CA ASP A 116 12.11 -6.86 -9.80
C ASP A 116 12.45 -7.20 -8.34
N ASP A 117 12.41 -8.49 -8.03
CA ASP A 117 12.66 -9.06 -6.70
C ASP A 117 14.05 -8.70 -6.16
N GLN A 118 15.05 -8.54 -7.03
CA GLN A 118 16.41 -8.23 -6.58
C GLN A 118 16.53 -6.77 -6.15
N GLU A 119 15.87 -5.85 -6.87
CA GLU A 119 15.76 -4.45 -6.46
C GLU A 119 14.99 -4.32 -5.15
N GLU A 120 13.87 -5.04 -4.98
CA GLU A 120 13.11 -5.07 -3.73
C GLU A 120 13.96 -5.55 -2.54
N LYS A 121 14.67 -6.66 -2.70
CA LYS A 121 15.59 -7.18 -1.67
C LYS A 121 16.67 -6.16 -1.31
N ASN A 122 17.26 -5.49 -2.30
CA ASN A 122 18.30 -4.48 -2.07
C ASN A 122 17.72 -3.23 -1.40
N PHE A 123 16.53 -2.81 -1.80
CA PHE A 123 15.85 -1.67 -1.20
C PHE A 123 15.46 -1.95 0.26
N ILE A 124 14.94 -3.14 0.56
CA ILE A 124 14.64 -3.57 1.94
C ILE A 124 15.90 -3.62 2.81
N LYS A 125 17.04 -4.10 2.26
CA LYS A 125 18.34 -4.04 2.96
C LYS A 125 18.76 -2.59 3.25
N LEU A 126 18.51 -1.67 2.30
CA LEU A 126 18.74 -0.24 2.53
C LEU A 126 17.84 0.28 3.67
N MET A 127 16.54 0.03 3.62
CA MET A 127 15.58 0.47 4.63
C MET A 127 15.92 -0.02 6.05
N LYS A 128 16.44 -1.25 6.18
CA LYS A 128 16.85 -1.81 7.48
C LYS A 128 18.07 -1.12 8.10
N ARG A 129 18.89 -0.42 7.29
CA ARG A 129 20.12 0.25 7.70
C ARG A 129 20.02 1.77 7.72
N ALA A 130 19.04 2.31 7.03
CA ALA A 130 18.84 3.73 6.90
C ALA A 130 18.20 4.32 8.16
N THR A 131 18.48 5.60 8.40
CA THR A 131 17.78 6.41 9.42
C THR A 131 16.51 7.01 8.84
N ASP A 132 16.59 7.43 7.57
CA ASP A 132 15.52 8.10 6.84
C ASP A 132 15.51 7.70 5.36
N LEU A 133 14.37 7.93 4.73
CA LEU A 133 14.15 7.75 3.31
C LEU A 133 13.42 8.97 2.76
N ILE A 134 13.87 9.47 1.61
CA ILE A 134 13.24 10.59 0.90
C ILE A 134 12.61 10.06 -0.37
N VAL A 135 11.30 10.22 -0.50
CA VAL A 135 10.54 9.91 -1.71
C VAL A 135 10.28 11.21 -2.46
N LYS A 136 10.67 11.26 -3.73
CA LYS A 136 10.36 12.36 -4.65
C LYS A 136 9.49 11.83 -5.78
N ALA A 137 8.50 12.62 -6.17
CA ALA A 137 7.59 12.29 -7.26
C ALA A 137 7.12 13.56 -7.97
N ARG A 138 6.47 13.40 -9.14
CA ARG A 138 5.77 14.48 -9.81
C ARG A 138 4.32 14.10 -10.03
N THR A 139 3.43 15.06 -9.82
CA THR A 139 2.02 14.91 -10.17
C THR A 139 1.85 14.88 -11.69
N THR A 140 0.72 14.39 -12.20
CA THR A 140 0.37 14.47 -13.63
C THR A 140 0.40 15.91 -14.18
N LYS A 141 0.17 16.92 -13.31
CA LYS A 141 0.28 18.35 -13.64
C LYS A 141 1.71 18.89 -13.55
N GLY A 142 2.70 18.05 -13.23
CA GLY A 142 4.12 18.41 -13.21
C GLY A 142 4.64 18.98 -11.88
N ALA A 143 3.80 19.18 -10.87
CA ALA A 143 4.26 19.64 -9.56
C ALA A 143 5.12 18.57 -8.86
N GLU A 144 6.27 18.99 -8.32
CA GLU A 144 7.13 18.08 -7.53
C GLU A 144 6.59 17.90 -6.12
N THR A 145 6.68 16.68 -5.60
CA THR A 145 6.37 16.34 -4.21
C THR A 145 7.55 15.62 -3.56
N THR A 146 7.74 15.88 -2.27
CA THR A 146 8.78 15.25 -1.46
C THR A 146 8.18 14.80 -0.13
N ASP A 147 8.35 13.52 0.18
CA ASP A 147 7.92 12.90 1.42
C ASP A 147 9.13 12.31 2.16
N HIS A 148 9.30 12.65 3.43
CA HIS A 148 10.35 12.13 4.28
C HIS A 148 9.78 11.05 5.19
N TYR A 149 10.40 9.87 5.19
CA TYR A 149 10.02 8.75 6.05
C TYR A 149 11.13 8.43 7.03
N SER A 150 10.80 8.26 8.30
CA SER A 150 11.72 7.70 9.29
C SER A 150 11.76 6.19 9.16
N MET A 151 12.94 5.59 9.17
CA MET A 151 13.11 4.13 9.19
C MET A 151 13.11 3.55 10.60
N MET A 152 12.93 4.39 11.63
CA MET A 152 12.86 3.93 13.03
C MET A 152 11.63 3.03 13.26
N GLY A 153 11.89 1.77 13.58
CA GLY A 153 10.87 0.74 13.81
C GLY A 153 10.60 -0.14 12.58
N PHE A 154 11.15 0.19 11.42
CA PHE A 154 10.93 -0.57 10.17
C PHE A 154 11.23 -2.06 10.32
N THR A 155 12.44 -2.43 10.80
CA THR A 155 12.85 -3.83 10.89
C THR A 155 11.89 -4.65 11.77
N LYS A 156 11.39 -4.08 12.88
CA LYS A 156 10.44 -4.77 13.76
C LYS A 156 9.08 -4.94 13.05
N ALA A 157 8.53 -3.88 12.45
CA ALA A 157 7.26 -3.94 11.74
C ALA A 157 7.31 -4.93 10.56
N TYR A 158 8.38 -4.87 9.76
CA TYR A 158 8.65 -5.80 8.65
C TYR A 158 8.68 -7.26 9.13
N ASN A 159 9.46 -7.57 10.18
CA ASN A 159 9.56 -8.92 10.70
C ASN A 159 8.23 -9.43 11.28
N THR A 160 7.45 -8.55 11.93
CA THR A 160 6.11 -8.89 12.42
C THR A 160 5.15 -9.20 11.28
N ALA A 161 5.08 -8.35 10.25
CA ALA A 161 4.24 -8.60 9.07
C ALA A 161 4.64 -9.91 8.37
N LYS A 162 5.93 -10.13 8.14
CA LYS A 162 6.46 -11.36 7.54
C LYS A 162 6.07 -12.59 8.33
N LYS A 163 6.27 -12.59 9.66
CA LYS A 163 5.90 -13.71 10.54
C LYS A 163 4.40 -13.97 10.58
N THR A 164 3.58 -12.93 10.49
CA THR A 164 2.11 -13.08 10.51
C THR A 164 1.58 -13.76 9.24
N CYS A 165 2.30 -13.62 8.13
CA CYS A 165 1.98 -14.24 6.81
C CYS A 165 2.87 -15.44 6.45
N SER A 166 3.66 -15.95 7.39
CA SER A 166 4.45 -17.19 7.22
C SER A 166 3.61 -18.41 7.52
#